data_10de5bbf2255bb955bbd6e57911f9fe7
#
_entry.id   10de5bbf2255bb955bbd6e57911f9fe7
#
_cell.length_a   1.000
_cell.length_b   1.000
_cell.length_c   1.000
_cell.angle_alpha   90.00
_cell.angle_beta   90.00
_cell.angle_gamma   90.00
#
_symmetry.space_group_name_H-M   'P 1'
#
loop_
_entity.id
_entity.type
_entity.pdbx_description
1 polymer ?
#
loop_
_entity_poly.entity_id
_entity_poly.type
_entity_poly.pdbx_seq_one_letter_code
_entity_poly.pdbx_strand_id
1 'polypeptide(L)'
;FGGWFLEHDNFTPANNLVTPTHIKPSWYFTPFYAILRMIPSFFGTAIWGVIGMFGSILMLALLPWLDRGEVRSVRFRGMGYRIALAVLVISFLSLGAVGAGVTAELIPEWFPGADATTIENAFGRVMTLAYFGFFVFIWVYTHFGFEKTKPVPERVTMHD
;
A
#
# COMPACT_ATOMS: atom_id res chain seq x y z
N PHE A 1 -10.22 2.60 -27.46
CA PHE A 1 -9.80 2.30 -26.06
C PHE A 1 -10.03 3.50 -25.11
N GLY A 2 -10.67 4.59 -25.56
CA GLY A 2 -10.95 5.75 -24.71
C GLY A 2 -12.04 5.44 -23.69
N GLY A 3 -11.71 5.50 -22.41
CA GLY A 3 -12.68 5.42 -21.32
C GLY A 3 -12.67 4.17 -20.46
N TRP A 4 -11.97 3.10 -20.83
CA TRP A 4 -11.91 1.86 -20.03
C TRP A 4 -11.26 2.03 -18.65
N PHE A 5 -10.41 3.03 -18.50
CA PHE A 5 -9.69 3.33 -17.25
C PHE A 5 -10.20 4.61 -16.58
N LEU A 6 -11.25 5.23 -17.11
CA LEU A 6 -11.85 6.44 -16.55
C LEU A 6 -12.97 6.06 -15.58
N GLU A 7 -13.02 6.72 -14.46
CA GLU A 7 -14.14 6.62 -13.52
C GLU A 7 -15.42 7.12 -14.15
N HIS A 8 -16.56 6.53 -13.77
CA HIS A 8 -17.87 6.88 -14.30
C HIS A 8 -18.19 8.37 -14.15
N ASP A 9 -17.71 8.98 -13.09
CA ASP A 9 -17.92 10.41 -12.79
C ASP A 9 -17.26 11.35 -13.81
N ASN A 10 -16.25 10.89 -14.56
CA ASN A 10 -15.62 11.68 -15.62
C ASN A 10 -16.54 11.95 -16.83
N PHE A 11 -17.61 11.20 -16.95
CA PHE A 11 -18.62 11.39 -18.01
C PHE A 11 -19.77 12.31 -17.57
N THR A 12 -19.76 12.73 -16.29
CA THR A 12 -20.78 13.63 -15.77
C THR A 12 -20.44 15.08 -16.15
N PRO A 13 -21.40 15.85 -16.71
CA PRO A 13 -21.16 17.26 -17.03
C PRO A 13 -20.73 18.06 -15.78
N ALA A 14 -19.72 18.90 -15.95
CA ALA A 14 -19.20 19.71 -14.85
C ALA A 14 -20.27 20.71 -14.35
N ASN A 15 -20.56 20.68 -13.05
CA ASN A 15 -21.44 21.65 -12.41
C ASN A 15 -20.65 22.36 -11.30
N ASN A 16 -20.44 23.67 -11.47
CA ASN A 16 -19.67 24.48 -10.52
C ASN A 16 -20.36 24.67 -9.16
N LEU A 17 -21.64 24.33 -9.04
CA LEU A 17 -22.45 24.57 -7.85
C LEU A 17 -22.69 23.30 -7.03
N VAL A 18 -22.44 22.12 -7.59
CA VAL A 18 -22.70 20.83 -6.92
C VAL A 18 -21.49 19.93 -7.07
N THR A 19 -20.84 19.64 -5.94
CA THR A 19 -19.78 18.63 -5.88
C THR A 19 -20.41 17.25 -5.62
N PRO A 20 -20.09 16.20 -6.39
CA PRO A 20 -20.54 14.84 -6.10
C PRO A 20 -20.15 14.40 -4.68
N THR A 21 -21.06 13.68 -4.00
CA THR A 21 -20.89 13.31 -2.58
C THR A 21 -19.80 12.27 -2.34
N HIS A 22 -19.46 11.49 -3.36
CA HIS A 22 -18.47 10.40 -3.29
C HIS A 22 -17.43 10.52 -4.40
N ILE A 23 -16.50 11.48 -4.24
CA ILE A 23 -15.36 11.59 -5.15
C ILE A 23 -14.30 10.59 -4.74
N LYS A 24 -13.97 9.64 -5.64
CA LYS A 24 -12.88 8.70 -5.48
C LYS A 24 -11.70 9.11 -6.39
N PRO A 25 -10.45 9.00 -5.91
CA PRO A 25 -9.29 9.21 -6.78
C PRO A 25 -9.18 8.08 -7.79
N SER A 26 -8.37 8.29 -8.85
CA SER A 26 -8.06 7.23 -9.83
C SER A 26 -7.54 5.96 -9.14
N TRP A 27 -7.85 4.80 -9.69
CA TRP A 27 -7.60 3.48 -9.12
C TRP A 27 -6.16 3.27 -8.61
N TYR A 28 -5.15 3.80 -9.31
CA TYR A 28 -3.74 3.69 -8.92
C TYR A 28 -3.37 4.54 -7.69
N PHE A 29 -4.20 5.50 -7.32
CA PHE A 29 -3.99 6.37 -6.16
C PHE A 29 -4.78 5.95 -4.92
N THR A 30 -5.72 5.01 -5.07
CA THR A 30 -6.59 4.54 -3.98
C THR A 30 -5.85 4.01 -2.75
N PRO A 31 -4.69 3.30 -2.86
CA PRO A 31 -3.96 2.86 -1.66
C PRO A 31 -3.44 4.04 -0.81
N PHE A 32 -2.93 5.08 -1.47
CA PHE A 32 -2.41 6.28 -0.80
C PHE A 32 -3.54 7.11 -0.18
N TYR A 33 -4.68 7.19 -0.86
CA TYR A 33 -5.89 7.81 -0.33
C TYR A 33 -6.42 7.05 0.90
N ALA A 34 -6.37 5.73 0.91
CA ALA A 34 -6.71 4.96 2.09
C ALA A 34 -5.79 5.31 3.27
N ILE A 35 -4.47 5.38 3.07
CA ILE A 35 -3.52 5.78 4.12
C ILE A 35 -3.88 7.14 4.70
N LEU A 36 -4.22 8.13 3.84
CA LEU A 36 -4.66 9.45 4.27
C LEU A 36 -5.87 9.38 5.21
N ARG A 37 -6.86 8.54 4.88
CA ARG A 37 -8.09 8.37 5.68
C ARG A 37 -7.87 7.59 6.97
N MET A 38 -6.96 6.61 6.96
CA MET A 38 -6.75 5.68 8.08
C MET A 38 -5.89 6.28 9.21
N ILE A 39 -5.06 7.28 8.91
CA ILE A 39 -4.26 7.95 9.93
C ILE A 39 -5.17 8.89 10.73
N PRO A 40 -5.28 8.68 12.06
CA PRO A 40 -6.12 9.52 12.89
C PRO A 40 -5.61 10.96 12.94
N SER A 41 -6.53 11.90 13.13
CA SER A 41 -6.17 13.30 13.36
C SER A 41 -5.58 13.45 14.78
N PHE A 42 -4.26 13.54 14.87
CA PHE A 42 -3.61 13.89 16.12
C PHE A 42 -3.62 15.40 16.32
N PHE A 43 -3.76 15.84 17.56
CA PHE A 43 -3.81 17.27 17.93
C PHE A 43 -4.91 18.07 17.19
N GLY A 44 -6.00 17.40 16.81
CA GLY A 44 -7.13 18.05 16.12
C GLY A 44 -6.87 18.47 14.68
N THR A 45 -5.76 18.04 14.07
CA THR A 45 -5.42 18.39 12.68
C THR A 45 -5.39 17.16 11.77
N ALA A 46 -5.97 17.28 10.59
CA ALA A 46 -5.94 16.23 9.55
C ALA A 46 -4.59 16.16 8.78
N ILE A 47 -3.65 17.04 9.10
CA ILE A 47 -2.36 17.14 8.40
C ILE A 47 -1.54 15.85 8.47
N TRP A 48 -1.73 15.06 9.55
CA TRP A 48 -1.03 13.78 9.72
C TRP A 48 -1.38 12.75 8.65
N GLY A 49 -2.64 12.74 8.21
CA GLY A 49 -3.05 11.91 7.07
C GLY A 49 -2.34 12.32 5.78
N VAL A 50 -2.21 13.62 5.54
CA VAL A 50 -1.50 14.16 4.37
C VAL A 50 -0.02 13.80 4.43
N ILE A 51 0.62 13.97 5.59
CA ILE A 51 2.03 13.58 5.81
C ILE A 51 2.19 12.07 5.58
N GLY A 52 1.28 11.24 6.07
CA GLY A 52 1.30 9.80 5.86
C GLY A 52 1.15 9.41 4.39
N MET A 53 0.25 10.07 3.66
CA MET A 53 0.05 9.85 2.23
C MET A 53 1.33 10.17 1.43
N PHE A 54 1.90 11.36 1.59
CA PHE A 54 3.15 11.71 0.91
C PHE A 54 4.34 10.89 1.41
N GLY A 55 4.38 10.60 2.72
CA GLY A 55 5.39 9.73 3.31
C GLY A 55 5.37 8.32 2.73
N SER A 56 4.20 7.77 2.45
CA SER A 56 4.08 6.43 1.85
C SER A 56 4.65 6.38 0.42
N ILE A 57 4.42 7.41 -0.39
CA ILE A 57 5.00 7.53 -1.73
C ILE A 57 6.52 7.71 -1.63
N LEU A 58 6.97 8.56 -0.71
CA LEU A 58 8.38 8.81 -0.47
C LEU A 58 9.13 7.55 -0.05
N MET A 59 8.53 6.73 0.83
CA MET A 59 9.12 5.46 1.27
C MET A 59 9.33 4.48 0.10
N LEU A 60 8.39 4.40 -0.85
CA LEU A 60 8.59 3.61 -2.07
C LEU A 60 9.75 4.13 -2.90
N ALA A 61 9.87 5.45 -3.05
CA ALA A 61 10.98 6.06 -3.77
C ALA A 61 12.33 5.81 -3.07
N LEU A 62 12.35 5.80 -1.74
CA LEU A 62 13.54 5.57 -0.93
C LEU A 62 13.93 4.09 -0.78
N LEU A 63 13.09 3.16 -1.23
CA LEU A 63 13.33 1.72 -1.08
C LEU A 63 14.73 1.28 -1.55
N PRO A 64 15.30 1.75 -2.68
CA PRO A 64 16.63 1.37 -3.11
C PRO A 64 17.76 1.73 -2.13
N TRP A 65 17.56 2.76 -1.30
CA TRP A 65 18.51 3.18 -0.26
C TRP A 65 18.25 2.52 1.08
N LEU A 66 17.00 2.15 1.35
CA LEU A 66 16.62 1.43 2.56
C LEU A 66 17.04 -0.04 2.49
N ASP A 67 16.92 -0.65 1.30
CA ASP A 67 17.32 -2.03 1.06
C ASP A 67 18.81 -2.11 0.71
N ARG A 68 19.62 -2.48 1.69
CA ARG A 68 21.08 -2.65 1.58
C ARG A 68 21.51 -4.10 1.32
N GLY A 69 20.57 -4.96 0.91
CA GLY A 69 20.87 -6.36 0.62
C GLY A 69 21.87 -6.50 -0.55
N GLU A 70 22.87 -7.35 -0.38
CA GLU A 70 23.90 -7.62 -1.41
C GLU A 70 23.31 -8.29 -2.65
N VAL A 71 22.28 -9.12 -2.45
CA VAL A 71 21.62 -9.87 -3.53
C VAL A 71 20.39 -9.14 -4.00
N ARG A 72 20.36 -8.74 -5.26
CA ARG A 72 19.24 -8.00 -5.86
C ARG A 72 18.05 -8.87 -6.24
N SER A 73 18.31 -10.13 -6.62
CA SER A 73 17.25 -11.04 -7.07
C SER A 73 16.50 -11.66 -5.91
N VAL A 74 15.18 -11.48 -5.85
CA VAL A 74 14.27 -12.04 -4.85
C VAL A 74 14.40 -13.56 -4.73
N ARG A 75 14.75 -14.25 -5.83
CA ARG A 75 14.92 -15.72 -5.86
C ARG A 75 16.01 -16.21 -4.91
N PHE A 76 17.08 -15.45 -4.75
CA PHE A 76 18.24 -15.81 -3.92
C PHE A 76 18.23 -15.16 -2.54
N ARG A 77 17.25 -14.29 -2.27
CA ARG A 77 17.05 -13.66 -0.99
C ARG A 77 16.41 -14.60 0.04
N GLY A 78 16.60 -14.30 1.32
CA GLY A 78 16.09 -15.08 2.44
C GLY A 78 14.55 -15.14 2.50
N MET A 79 14.04 -16.13 3.24
CA MET A 79 12.60 -16.31 3.43
C MET A 79 11.97 -15.07 4.11
N GLY A 80 12.69 -14.45 5.07
CA GLY A 80 12.20 -13.23 5.75
C GLY A 80 11.90 -12.09 4.78
N TYR A 81 12.78 -11.87 3.79
CA TYR A 81 12.56 -10.87 2.75
C TYR A 81 11.31 -11.18 1.90
N ARG A 82 11.13 -12.45 1.51
CA ARG A 82 9.98 -12.87 0.69
C ARG A 82 8.67 -12.69 1.43
N ILE A 83 8.62 -13.03 2.72
CA ILE A 83 7.45 -12.84 3.57
C ILE A 83 7.15 -11.34 3.71
N ALA A 84 8.16 -10.54 4.00
CA ALA A 84 8.00 -9.10 4.11
C ALA A 84 7.47 -8.48 2.81
N LEU A 85 8.01 -8.89 1.66
CA LEU A 85 7.52 -8.45 0.35
C LEU A 85 6.06 -8.86 0.11
N ALA A 86 5.69 -10.09 0.48
CA ALA A 86 4.31 -10.55 0.37
C ALA A 86 3.37 -9.70 1.26
N VAL A 87 3.79 -9.37 2.48
CA VAL A 87 3.05 -8.48 3.38
C VAL A 87 2.88 -7.09 2.77
N LEU A 88 3.94 -6.53 2.15
CA LEU A 88 3.83 -5.24 1.43
C LEU A 88 2.78 -5.30 0.33
N VAL A 89 2.84 -6.32 -0.55
CA VAL A 89 1.91 -6.47 -1.68
C VAL A 89 0.48 -6.62 -1.17
N ILE A 90 0.26 -7.50 -0.18
CA ILE A 90 -1.07 -7.72 0.40
C ILE A 90 -1.60 -6.43 1.04
N SER A 91 -0.78 -5.73 1.83
CA SER A 91 -1.19 -4.48 2.48
C SER A 91 -1.52 -3.40 1.45
N PHE A 92 -0.73 -3.28 0.39
CA PHE A 92 -0.96 -2.31 -0.68
C PHE A 92 -2.26 -2.57 -1.45
N LEU A 93 -2.51 -3.82 -1.84
CA LEU A 93 -3.75 -4.22 -2.51
C LEU A 93 -4.98 -4.05 -1.61
N SER A 94 -4.85 -4.42 -0.33
CA SER A 94 -5.92 -4.24 0.66
C SER A 94 -6.25 -2.77 0.88
N LEU A 95 -5.23 -1.91 0.98
CA LEU A 95 -5.42 -0.45 1.06
C LEU A 95 -6.07 0.10 -0.22
N GLY A 96 -5.73 -0.45 -1.38
CA GLY A 96 -6.40 -0.13 -2.64
C GLY A 96 -7.90 -0.42 -2.59
N ALA A 97 -8.28 -1.59 -2.08
CA ALA A 97 -9.69 -1.98 -1.91
C ALA A 97 -10.42 -1.06 -0.91
N VAL A 98 -9.78 -0.71 0.21
CA VAL A 98 -10.31 0.26 1.19
C VAL A 98 -10.51 1.63 0.56
N GLY A 99 -9.51 2.14 -0.16
CA GLY A 99 -9.56 3.45 -0.82
C GLY A 99 -10.59 3.52 -1.95
N ALA A 100 -10.81 2.41 -2.65
CA ALA A 100 -11.84 2.28 -3.67
C ALA A 100 -13.26 2.12 -3.09
N GLY A 101 -13.39 1.84 -1.77
CA GLY A 101 -14.67 1.61 -1.10
C GLY A 101 -15.23 0.20 -1.26
N VAL A 102 -14.48 -0.73 -1.84
CA VAL A 102 -14.89 -2.13 -2.03
C VAL A 102 -15.13 -2.82 -0.68
N THR A 103 -14.29 -2.53 0.32
CA THR A 103 -14.44 -3.09 1.67
C THR A 103 -15.72 -2.64 2.34
N ALA A 104 -16.15 -1.40 2.15
CA ALA A 104 -17.40 -0.88 2.71
C ALA A 104 -18.63 -1.60 2.14
N GLU A 105 -18.56 -2.09 0.90
CA GLU A 105 -19.62 -2.88 0.27
C GLU A 105 -19.63 -4.34 0.74
N LEU A 106 -18.43 -4.95 0.92
CA LEU A 106 -18.30 -6.37 1.28
C LEU A 106 -18.52 -6.66 2.78
N ILE A 107 -18.15 -5.73 3.67
CA ILE A 107 -18.24 -5.96 5.12
C ILE A 107 -19.68 -6.28 5.56
N PRO A 108 -20.74 -5.55 5.14
CA PRO A 108 -22.11 -5.88 5.53
C PRO A 108 -22.59 -7.25 5.05
N GLU A 109 -22.08 -7.72 3.90
CA GLU A 109 -22.41 -9.05 3.37
C GLU A 109 -21.78 -10.17 4.21
N TRP A 110 -20.53 -9.97 4.63
CA TRP A 110 -19.79 -11.01 5.39
C TRP A 110 -20.06 -10.98 6.89
N PHE A 111 -20.40 -9.81 7.42
CA PHE A 111 -20.67 -9.59 8.85
C PHE A 111 -21.97 -8.83 9.05
N PRO A 112 -23.14 -9.49 8.84
CA PRO A 112 -24.44 -8.85 9.03
C PRO A 112 -24.61 -8.36 10.48
N GLY A 113 -24.92 -7.07 10.65
CA GLY A 113 -25.13 -6.44 11.96
C GLY A 113 -23.88 -5.87 12.64
N ALA A 114 -22.71 -6.01 12.03
CA ALA A 114 -21.49 -5.34 12.51
C ALA A 114 -21.41 -3.89 11.98
N ASP A 115 -20.78 -3.01 12.76
CA ASP A 115 -20.47 -1.66 12.29
C ASP A 115 -19.36 -1.69 11.22
N ALA A 116 -19.80 -1.60 9.95
CA ALA A 116 -18.91 -1.67 8.80
C ALA A 116 -17.80 -0.61 8.85
N THR A 117 -18.09 0.59 9.36
CA THR A 117 -17.11 1.68 9.44
C THR A 117 -16.02 1.40 10.47
N THR A 118 -16.37 0.80 11.59
CA THR A 118 -15.40 0.42 12.62
C THR A 118 -14.48 -0.69 12.12
N ILE A 119 -15.03 -1.70 11.44
CA ILE A 119 -14.23 -2.81 10.88
C ILE A 119 -13.31 -2.30 9.77
N GLU A 120 -13.82 -1.49 8.83
CA GLU A 120 -13.03 -0.91 7.75
C GLU A 120 -11.87 -0.07 8.30
N ASN A 121 -12.13 0.79 9.29
CA ASN A 121 -11.11 1.62 9.92
C ASN A 121 -10.06 0.78 10.66
N ALA A 122 -10.45 -0.25 11.39
CA ALA A 122 -9.52 -1.15 12.07
C ALA A 122 -8.65 -1.90 11.06
N PHE A 123 -9.25 -2.47 10.03
CA PHE A 123 -8.56 -3.18 8.96
C PHE A 123 -7.60 -2.26 8.21
N GLY A 124 -8.05 -1.09 7.77
CA GLY A 124 -7.23 -0.14 7.04
C GLY A 124 -6.05 0.40 7.87
N ARG A 125 -6.22 0.60 9.18
CA ARG A 125 -5.12 0.97 10.09
C ARG A 125 -4.08 -0.13 10.23
N VAL A 126 -4.51 -1.38 10.38
CA VAL A 126 -3.59 -2.54 10.43
C VAL A 126 -2.82 -2.66 9.13
N MET A 127 -3.47 -2.51 7.97
CA MET A 127 -2.80 -2.55 6.67
C MET A 127 -1.84 -1.37 6.46
N THR A 128 -2.18 -0.19 6.97
CA THR A 128 -1.28 0.99 6.97
C THR A 128 -0.03 0.73 7.82
N LEU A 129 -0.19 0.15 9.01
CA LEU A 129 0.93 -0.23 9.87
C LEU A 129 1.80 -1.32 9.21
N ALA A 130 1.19 -2.31 8.56
CA ALA A 130 1.90 -3.35 7.83
C ALA A 130 2.70 -2.77 6.65
N TYR A 131 2.12 -1.81 5.93
CA TYR A 131 2.78 -1.09 4.84
C TYR A 131 4.04 -0.36 5.31
N PHE A 132 3.95 0.50 6.32
CA PHE A 132 5.11 1.22 6.86
C PHE A 132 6.08 0.28 7.58
N GLY A 133 5.56 -0.72 8.27
CA GLY A 133 6.34 -1.75 8.96
C GLY A 133 7.29 -2.50 8.04
N PHE A 134 6.89 -2.72 6.79
CA PHE A 134 7.77 -3.32 5.76
C PHE A 134 9.07 -2.51 5.59
N PHE A 135 8.99 -1.20 5.44
CA PHE A 135 10.17 -0.37 5.19
C PHE A 135 11.12 -0.34 6.41
N VAL A 136 10.56 -0.27 7.61
CA VAL A 136 11.35 -0.36 8.84
C VAL A 136 12.00 -1.73 8.95
N PHE A 137 11.22 -2.80 8.68
CA PHE A 137 11.73 -4.18 8.71
C PHE A 137 12.87 -4.37 7.71
N ILE A 138 12.72 -3.96 6.46
CA ILE A 138 13.75 -4.11 5.42
C ILE A 138 15.01 -3.35 5.81
N TRP A 139 14.88 -2.12 6.29
CA TRP A 139 16.01 -1.35 6.74
C TRP A 139 16.79 -2.06 7.86
N VAL A 140 16.09 -2.52 8.91
CA VAL A 140 16.71 -3.27 10.02
C VAL A 140 17.29 -4.58 9.52
N TYR A 141 16.53 -5.36 8.76
CA TYR A 141 16.88 -6.71 8.33
C TYR A 141 18.12 -6.75 7.44
N THR A 142 18.26 -5.77 6.54
CA THR A 142 19.37 -5.68 5.61
C THR A 142 20.57 -4.93 6.20
N HIS A 143 20.32 -3.93 7.06
CA HIS A 143 21.39 -3.14 7.68
C HIS A 143 22.19 -3.94 8.70
N PHE A 144 21.52 -4.75 9.54
CA PHE A 144 22.16 -5.57 10.56
C PHE A 144 22.59 -6.96 10.07
N GLY A 145 22.45 -7.26 8.78
CA GLY A 145 22.93 -8.51 8.19
C GLY A 145 22.17 -9.76 8.65
N PHE A 146 20.91 -9.63 9.08
CA PHE A 146 20.08 -10.78 9.46
C PHE A 146 19.62 -11.61 8.27
N GLU A 147 19.85 -11.11 7.06
CA GLU A 147 19.43 -11.78 5.83
C GLU A 147 20.34 -12.96 5.50
N LYS A 148 19.74 -14.17 5.42
CA LYS A 148 20.42 -15.37 4.92
C LYS A 148 20.15 -15.51 3.43
N THR A 149 21.10 -15.10 2.59
CA THR A 149 21.02 -15.20 1.14
C THR A 149 21.52 -16.56 0.64
N LYS A 150 21.02 -17.00 -0.52
CA LYS A 150 21.56 -18.16 -1.23
C LYS A 150 22.68 -17.72 -2.18
N PRO A 151 23.69 -18.58 -2.44
CA PRO A 151 24.74 -18.24 -3.39
C PRO A 151 24.14 -17.98 -4.79
N VAL A 152 24.55 -16.88 -5.39
CA VAL A 152 24.16 -16.50 -6.75
C VAL A 152 25.10 -17.23 -7.72
N PRO A 153 24.60 -17.91 -8.77
CA PRO A 153 25.46 -18.51 -9.80
C PRO A 153 26.38 -17.47 -10.43
N GLU A 154 27.66 -17.77 -10.51
CA GLU A 154 28.67 -16.81 -11.00
C GLU A 154 28.51 -16.48 -12.49
N ARG A 155 27.95 -17.38 -13.30
CA ARG A 155 27.61 -17.15 -14.72
C ARG A 155 26.48 -18.02 -15.21
N VAL A 156 25.62 -17.45 -16.08
CA VAL A 156 24.57 -18.20 -16.80
C VAL A 156 25.07 -18.70 -18.17
N THR A 157 26.24 -18.23 -18.59
CA THR A 157 26.83 -18.59 -19.89
C THR A 157 28.29 -18.99 -19.68
N MET A 158 28.53 -20.25 -19.37
CA MET A 158 29.74 -20.93 -19.80
C MET A 158 29.34 -21.77 -21.02
N HIS A 159 29.53 -21.23 -22.19
CA HIS A 159 29.74 -22.04 -23.38
C HIS A 159 31.24 -22.34 -23.45
N ASP A 160 31.62 -23.55 -23.15
CA ASP A 160 32.87 -24.15 -23.56
C ASP A 160 32.78 -24.42 -25.07
#